data_44849ced987f515d4e413a435c92ee57
#
_entry.id   44849ced987f515d4e413a435c92ee57
#
_cell.length_a   1.000
_cell.length_b   1.000
_cell.length_c   1.000
_cell.angle_alpha   90.00
_cell.angle_beta   90.00
_cell.angle_gamma   90.00
#
_symmetry.space_group_name_H-M   'P 1'
#
loop_
_entity.id
_entity.type
_entity.pdbx_description
1 polymer ?
#
loop_
_entity_poly.entity_id
_entity_poly.type
_entity_poly.pdbx_seq_one_letter_code
_entity_poly.pdbx_strand_id
1 'polypeptide(L)'
;MAPLGGYRGKILRVDLSTGKISSEDTAKYKDFLGGTGLGYKILWDELKPGTKAFDPENRIIFGVGPLTGSGAPLSGRVSITSLWPNHINELPATGHMGGHWGAELKFAGWDSIIVQGKADKPVWIFINDDKVEIRDARHLWGNGNFRATEEICNEVGSDTQVAAIGQAGENLVRIACVMCNRSHSAGGVGGVLGSKNLKAIGIRGTGAVAIAADKKRGRISRTNFCRWSARTTRALCRAHRNPGRSTMATRVGRRAKVCTGARQNRRSRPANVPRTI
;
A
#
# COMPACT_ATOMS: atom_id res chain seq x y z
N MET A 1 17.54 19.14 -15.18
CA MET A 1 16.75 19.52 -14.00
C MET A 1 17.27 18.76 -12.77
N ALA A 2 17.41 19.45 -11.61
CA ALA A 2 17.74 18.75 -10.38
C ALA A 2 16.64 17.70 -10.07
N PRO A 3 17.00 16.49 -9.62
CA PRO A 3 16.00 15.49 -9.30
C PRO A 3 15.05 16.02 -8.23
N LEU A 4 13.75 15.93 -8.45
CA LEU A 4 12.73 16.24 -7.44
C LEU A 4 12.95 15.29 -6.25
N GLY A 5 13.49 15.78 -5.15
CA GLY A 5 13.78 14.94 -4.00
C GLY A 5 12.52 14.27 -3.47
N GLY A 6 12.64 13.00 -3.12
CA GLY A 6 11.53 12.18 -2.69
C GLY A 6 10.71 11.54 -3.81
N TYR A 7 10.95 11.91 -5.07
CA TYR A 7 10.29 11.30 -6.22
C TYR A 7 11.24 10.40 -7.02
N ARG A 8 10.68 9.42 -7.72
CA ARG A 8 11.39 8.55 -8.66
C ARG A 8 11.29 9.06 -10.10
N GLY A 9 10.36 9.97 -10.35
CA GLY A 9 10.16 10.63 -11.63
C GLY A 9 9.30 9.85 -12.62
N LYS A 10 8.80 8.66 -12.26
CA LYS A 10 8.03 7.81 -13.17
C LYS A 10 6.70 7.38 -12.56
N ILE A 11 5.65 7.42 -13.36
CA ILE A 11 4.33 6.85 -13.09
C ILE A 11 4.13 5.68 -14.05
N LEU A 12 3.76 4.51 -13.53
CA LEU A 12 3.46 3.33 -14.31
C LEU A 12 2.01 3.37 -14.80
N ARG A 13 1.79 3.13 -16.08
CA ARG A 13 0.45 2.92 -16.67
C ARG A 13 0.32 1.51 -17.20
N VAL A 14 -0.74 0.82 -16.79
CA VAL A 14 -1.06 -0.52 -17.24
C VAL A 14 -2.49 -0.52 -17.79
N ASP A 15 -2.64 -0.88 -19.06
CA ASP A 15 -3.92 -1.11 -19.69
C ASP A 15 -4.16 -2.61 -19.82
N LEU A 16 -5.10 -3.13 -19.05
CA LEU A 16 -5.37 -4.57 -18.99
C LEU A 16 -6.14 -5.09 -20.19
N SER A 17 -6.87 -4.23 -20.93
CA SER A 17 -7.58 -4.64 -22.14
C SER A 17 -6.65 -4.88 -23.33
N THR A 18 -5.59 -4.09 -23.42
CA THR A 18 -4.62 -4.17 -24.52
C THR A 18 -3.30 -4.86 -24.13
N GLY A 19 -3.09 -5.08 -22.83
CA GLY A 19 -1.81 -5.54 -22.28
C GLY A 19 -0.69 -4.49 -22.35
N LYS A 20 -1.01 -3.24 -22.71
CA LYS A 20 -0.02 -2.18 -22.88
C LYS A 20 0.51 -1.68 -21.55
N ILE A 21 1.83 -1.68 -21.42
CA ILE A 21 2.57 -1.11 -20.29
C ILE A 21 3.34 0.10 -20.77
N SER A 22 3.21 1.23 -20.08
CA SER A 22 3.90 2.47 -20.42
C SER A 22 4.24 3.27 -19.17
N SER A 23 5.07 4.28 -19.31
CA SER A 23 5.42 5.19 -18.22
C SER A 23 5.22 6.64 -18.64
N GLU A 24 4.90 7.49 -17.66
CA GLU A 24 4.88 8.95 -17.85
C GLU A 24 5.67 9.64 -16.73
N ASP A 25 6.06 10.90 -16.98
CA ASP A 25 6.85 11.69 -16.05
C ASP A 25 5.98 12.20 -14.88
N THR A 26 6.41 11.92 -13.65
CA THR A 26 5.79 12.45 -12.43
C THR A 26 5.79 13.98 -12.40
N ALA A 27 6.76 14.64 -13.03
CA ALA A 27 6.87 16.11 -13.04
C ALA A 27 5.63 16.81 -13.62
N LYS A 28 4.88 16.12 -14.50
CA LYS A 28 3.58 16.58 -15.02
C LYS A 28 2.57 16.89 -13.90
N TYR A 29 2.67 16.21 -12.78
CA TYR A 29 1.73 16.29 -11.66
C TYR A 29 2.36 16.83 -10.37
N LYS A 30 3.50 17.53 -10.46
CA LYS A 30 4.27 18.02 -9.31
C LYS A 30 3.45 18.87 -8.31
N ASP A 31 2.48 19.63 -8.82
CA ASP A 31 1.65 20.53 -8.01
C ASP A 31 0.63 19.79 -7.14
N PHE A 32 0.40 18.50 -7.40
CA PHE A 32 -0.51 17.62 -6.65
C PHE A 32 0.20 16.74 -5.62
N LEU A 33 1.51 16.91 -5.41
CA LEU A 33 2.36 16.22 -4.41
C LEU A 33 2.38 14.69 -4.47
N GLY A 34 1.50 14.03 -5.20
CA GLY A 34 1.35 12.56 -5.23
C GLY A 34 0.20 12.05 -4.36
N GLY A 35 0.14 10.73 -4.16
CA GLY A 35 -0.90 10.09 -3.35
C GLY A 35 -2.31 10.43 -3.81
N THR A 36 -3.14 10.88 -2.89
CA THR A 36 -4.55 11.24 -3.14
C THR A 36 -4.69 12.40 -4.13
N GLY A 37 -3.87 13.45 -4.01
CA GLY A 37 -3.95 14.62 -4.90
C GLY A 37 -3.71 14.24 -6.36
N LEU A 38 -2.66 13.46 -6.62
CA LEU A 38 -2.39 12.89 -7.94
C LEU A 38 -3.55 12.02 -8.44
N GLY A 39 -4.08 11.16 -7.57
CA GLY A 39 -5.18 10.27 -7.91
C GLY A 39 -6.43 11.02 -8.38
N TYR A 40 -6.85 12.05 -7.63
CA TYR A 40 -7.99 12.89 -8.01
C TYR A 40 -7.74 13.67 -9.30
N LYS A 41 -6.51 14.20 -9.50
CA LYS A 41 -6.18 14.92 -10.74
C LYS A 41 -6.31 14.03 -11.96
N ILE A 42 -5.80 12.79 -11.89
CA ILE A 42 -5.91 11.82 -12.99
C ILE A 42 -7.36 11.47 -13.27
N LEU A 43 -8.16 11.20 -12.23
CA LEU A 43 -9.58 10.91 -12.42
C LEU A 43 -10.32 12.10 -13.05
N TRP A 44 -10.03 13.31 -12.60
CA TRP A 44 -10.63 14.53 -13.15
C TRP A 44 -10.33 14.73 -14.63
N ASP A 45 -9.08 14.51 -15.02
CA ASP A 45 -8.64 14.75 -16.40
C ASP A 45 -9.08 13.66 -17.37
N GLU A 46 -9.24 12.43 -16.90
CA GLU A 46 -9.31 11.27 -17.79
C GLU A 46 -10.66 10.54 -17.76
N LEU A 47 -11.47 10.71 -16.71
CA LEU A 47 -12.77 10.05 -16.67
C LEU A 47 -13.81 10.85 -17.44
N LYS A 48 -14.59 10.13 -18.25
CA LYS A 48 -15.77 10.70 -18.92
C LYS A 48 -16.94 10.76 -17.95
N PRO A 49 -17.79 11.79 -18.05
CA PRO A 49 -19.05 11.83 -17.32
C PRO A 49 -19.88 10.57 -17.56
N GLY A 50 -20.47 10.03 -16.50
CA GLY A 50 -21.27 8.82 -16.56
C GLY A 50 -20.53 7.51 -16.38
N THR A 51 -19.17 7.50 -16.36
CA THR A 51 -18.38 6.31 -16.03
C THR A 51 -18.76 5.77 -14.67
N LYS A 52 -18.95 4.45 -14.57
CA LYS A 52 -19.27 3.72 -13.33
C LYS A 52 -18.05 3.08 -12.72
N ALA A 53 -18.15 2.73 -11.43
CA ALA A 53 -17.03 2.16 -10.67
C ALA A 53 -16.49 0.86 -11.25
N PHE A 54 -17.33 0.01 -11.81
CA PHE A 54 -16.95 -1.28 -12.38
C PHE A 54 -16.69 -1.26 -13.89
N ASP A 55 -16.82 -0.11 -14.54
CA ASP A 55 -16.54 0.03 -15.96
C ASP A 55 -15.04 -0.16 -16.25
N PRO A 56 -14.69 -0.74 -17.40
CA PRO A 56 -13.29 -0.85 -17.85
C PRO A 56 -12.59 0.51 -17.92
N GLU A 57 -13.31 1.57 -18.27
CA GLU A 57 -12.84 2.95 -18.39
C GLU A 57 -12.48 3.58 -17.05
N ASN A 58 -13.02 3.07 -15.94
CA ASN A 58 -12.64 3.55 -14.62
C ASN A 58 -11.16 3.29 -14.38
N ARG A 59 -10.50 4.21 -13.70
CA ARG A 59 -9.09 4.11 -13.30
C ARG A 59 -8.99 3.70 -11.84
N ILE A 60 -8.00 2.88 -11.52
CA ILE A 60 -7.56 2.68 -10.15
C ILE A 60 -6.11 3.12 -10.03
N ILE A 61 -5.85 4.06 -9.12
CA ILE A 61 -4.55 4.70 -8.95
C ILE A 61 -3.98 4.37 -7.59
N PHE A 62 -2.84 3.69 -7.57
CA PHE A 62 -2.04 3.46 -6.38
C PHE A 62 -0.97 4.53 -6.31
N GLY A 63 -1.12 5.50 -5.43
CA GLY A 63 -0.24 6.65 -5.34
C GLY A 63 0.49 6.71 -4.00
N VAL A 64 1.76 7.11 -4.03
CA VAL A 64 2.57 7.37 -2.85
C VAL A 64 3.08 8.81 -2.81
N GLY A 65 3.40 9.30 -1.63
CA GLY A 65 3.91 10.65 -1.43
C GLY A 65 5.44 10.74 -1.54
N PRO A 66 6.00 11.97 -1.55
CA PRO A 66 7.45 12.17 -1.66
C PRO A 66 8.24 11.66 -0.45
N LEU A 67 7.62 11.52 0.71
CA LEU A 67 8.28 11.00 1.91
C LEU A 67 8.28 9.48 2.00
N THR A 68 7.47 8.79 1.20
CA THR A 68 7.39 7.31 1.21
C THR A 68 8.71 6.72 0.73
N GLY A 69 9.23 5.74 1.47
CA GLY A 69 10.53 5.10 1.18
C GLY A 69 11.76 5.93 1.57
N SER A 70 11.61 7.19 2.00
CA SER A 70 12.75 8.05 2.43
C SER A 70 13.26 7.73 3.84
N GLY A 71 12.55 6.86 4.58
CA GLY A 71 12.78 6.59 5.99
C GLY A 71 12.24 7.68 6.92
N ALA A 72 11.42 8.61 6.43
CA ALA A 72 10.66 9.53 7.27
C ALA A 72 9.64 8.73 8.11
N PRO A 73 9.47 9.05 9.41
CA PRO A 73 8.48 8.38 10.24
C PRO A 73 7.05 8.60 9.72
N LEU A 74 6.19 7.56 9.85
CA LEU A 74 4.76 7.59 9.53
C LEU A 74 4.43 7.91 8.05
N SER A 75 5.35 7.71 7.12
CA SER A 75 5.22 8.06 5.71
C SER A 75 4.91 6.88 4.77
N GLY A 76 4.60 5.70 5.31
CA GLY A 76 4.42 4.46 4.53
C GLY A 76 3.02 4.25 3.94
N ARG A 77 2.11 5.22 4.00
CA ARG A 77 0.74 5.06 3.47
C ARG A 77 0.71 5.15 1.94
N VAL A 78 -0.05 4.22 1.35
CA VAL A 78 -0.43 4.23 -0.07
C VAL A 78 -1.87 4.70 -0.18
N SER A 79 -2.14 5.63 -1.06
CA SER A 79 -3.49 6.05 -1.42
C SER A 79 -3.96 5.24 -2.62
N ILE A 80 -5.14 4.63 -2.54
CA ILE A 80 -5.76 3.93 -3.66
C ILE A 80 -7.01 4.71 -4.03
N THR A 81 -6.96 5.41 -5.16
CA THR A 81 -8.01 6.34 -5.62
C THR A 81 -8.71 5.77 -6.84
N SER A 82 -10.04 5.82 -6.85
CA SER A 82 -10.89 5.31 -7.94
C SER A 82 -12.31 5.87 -7.79
N LEU A 83 -13.20 5.61 -8.75
CA LEU A 83 -14.63 5.66 -8.48
C LEU A 83 -15.01 4.52 -7.53
N TRP A 84 -15.76 4.84 -6.48
CA TRP A 84 -16.10 3.86 -5.46
C TRP A 84 -17.51 3.31 -5.64
N PRO A 85 -17.66 1.98 -5.70
CA PRO A 85 -18.94 1.33 -5.94
C PRO A 85 -19.90 1.39 -4.75
N ASN A 86 -19.41 1.64 -3.54
CA ASN A 86 -20.23 1.73 -2.32
C ASN A 86 -20.86 3.10 -2.09
N HIS A 87 -20.56 4.09 -2.93
CA HIS A 87 -21.23 5.38 -2.91
C HIS A 87 -22.40 5.38 -3.87
N ILE A 88 -23.55 6.00 -3.49
CA ILE A 88 -24.77 6.01 -4.31
C ILE A 88 -24.52 6.58 -5.72
N ASN A 89 -23.72 7.65 -5.80
CA ASN A 89 -23.38 8.30 -7.06
C ASN A 89 -22.04 7.80 -7.65
N GLU A 90 -21.43 6.79 -7.04
CA GLU A 90 -20.12 6.25 -7.46
C GLU A 90 -19.05 7.33 -7.65
N LEU A 91 -18.95 8.25 -6.68
CA LEU A 91 -18.01 9.36 -6.72
C LEU A 91 -16.57 8.91 -6.49
N PRO A 92 -15.58 9.72 -6.95
CA PRO A 92 -14.20 9.50 -6.64
C PRO A 92 -13.96 9.47 -5.13
N ALA A 93 -13.27 8.45 -4.66
CA ALA A 93 -12.87 8.34 -3.26
C ALA A 93 -11.50 7.64 -3.13
N THR A 94 -10.92 7.71 -1.93
CA THR A 94 -9.58 7.18 -1.65
C THR A 94 -9.59 6.29 -0.43
N GLY A 95 -9.11 5.06 -0.59
CA GLY A 95 -8.72 4.19 0.50
C GLY A 95 -7.22 4.31 0.81
N HIS A 96 -6.83 4.00 2.03
CA HIS A 96 -5.43 4.07 2.44
C HIS A 96 -4.94 2.74 2.99
N MET A 97 -3.87 2.22 2.39
CA MET A 97 -3.21 0.99 2.75
C MET A 97 -1.86 1.29 3.44
N GLY A 98 -1.53 0.57 4.50
CA GLY A 98 -0.24 0.64 5.17
C GLY A 98 0.71 -0.47 4.71
N GLY A 99 1.73 -0.77 5.54
CA GLY A 99 2.75 -1.79 5.25
C GLY A 99 3.93 -1.25 4.45
N HIS A 100 4.72 -2.17 3.87
CA HIS A 100 5.94 -1.83 3.13
C HIS A 100 5.72 -1.67 1.63
N TRP A 101 4.57 -2.05 1.10
CA TRP A 101 4.27 -2.05 -0.33
C TRP A 101 4.53 -0.69 -1.01
N GLY A 102 4.17 0.42 -0.33
CA GLY A 102 4.40 1.76 -0.88
C GLY A 102 5.89 2.15 -0.93
N ALA A 103 6.68 1.72 0.05
CA ALA A 103 8.12 1.92 0.03
C ALA A 103 8.77 1.08 -1.07
N GLU A 104 8.31 -0.16 -1.23
CA GLU A 104 8.78 -1.07 -2.28
C GLU A 104 8.48 -0.52 -3.68
N LEU A 105 7.31 0.09 -3.89
CA LEU A 105 6.99 0.79 -5.13
C LEU A 105 8.02 1.88 -5.45
N LYS A 106 8.42 2.66 -4.45
CA LYS A 106 9.48 3.66 -4.60
C LYS A 106 10.84 3.02 -4.90
N PHE A 107 11.17 1.93 -4.24
CA PHE A 107 12.44 1.22 -4.47
C PHE A 107 12.47 0.62 -5.87
N ALA A 108 11.34 0.15 -6.38
CA ALA A 108 11.19 -0.29 -7.77
C ALA A 108 11.24 0.85 -8.81
N GLY A 109 11.31 2.12 -8.39
CA GLY A 109 11.50 3.25 -9.30
C GLY A 109 10.22 4.00 -9.70
N TRP A 110 9.10 3.73 -9.04
CA TRP A 110 7.80 4.29 -9.41
C TRP A 110 7.20 5.17 -8.31
N ASP A 111 6.52 6.24 -8.72
CA ASP A 111 5.79 7.14 -7.80
C ASP A 111 4.31 6.78 -7.71
N SER A 112 3.77 6.15 -8.73
CA SER A 112 2.36 5.74 -8.79
C SER A 112 2.17 4.65 -9.83
N ILE A 113 1.06 3.89 -9.68
CA ILE A 113 0.59 2.94 -10.68
C ILE A 113 -0.84 3.33 -11.04
N ILE A 114 -1.12 3.44 -12.34
CA ILE A 114 -2.45 3.67 -12.90
C ILE A 114 -2.84 2.43 -13.67
N VAL A 115 -3.94 1.80 -13.26
CA VAL A 115 -4.49 0.63 -13.95
C VAL A 115 -5.83 1.00 -14.55
N GLN A 116 -6.00 0.68 -15.82
CA GLN A 116 -7.24 0.84 -16.60
C GLN A 116 -7.53 -0.42 -17.40
N GLY A 117 -8.69 -0.44 -18.05
CA GLY A 117 -9.13 -1.57 -18.85
C GLY A 117 -9.59 -2.75 -18.00
N LYS A 118 -9.89 -3.85 -18.68
CA LYS A 118 -10.27 -5.13 -18.09
C LYS A 118 -9.57 -6.24 -18.84
N ALA A 119 -8.91 -7.16 -18.15
CA ALA A 119 -8.33 -8.35 -18.74
C ALA A 119 -9.43 -9.38 -19.09
N ASP A 120 -9.22 -10.16 -20.14
CA ASP A 120 -10.16 -11.22 -20.56
C ASP A 120 -10.25 -12.35 -19.53
N LYS A 121 -9.18 -12.60 -18.80
CA LYS A 121 -9.04 -13.64 -17.77
C LYS A 121 -8.34 -13.06 -16.53
N PRO A 122 -8.44 -13.77 -15.37
CA PRO A 122 -7.73 -13.35 -14.17
C PRO A 122 -6.24 -13.16 -14.38
N VAL A 123 -5.72 -11.99 -13.99
CA VAL A 123 -4.30 -11.64 -14.09
C VAL A 123 -3.79 -11.05 -12.78
N TRP A 124 -2.49 -11.02 -12.63
CA TRP A 124 -1.80 -10.23 -11.63
C TRP A 124 -0.60 -9.50 -12.23
N ILE A 125 -0.23 -8.38 -11.66
CA ILE A 125 0.89 -7.55 -12.14
C ILE A 125 2.10 -7.83 -11.27
N PHE A 126 3.24 -8.16 -11.89
CA PHE A 126 4.52 -8.26 -11.22
C PHE A 126 5.44 -7.12 -11.64
N ILE A 127 5.97 -6.41 -10.66
CA ILE A 127 6.90 -5.29 -10.85
C ILE A 127 8.21 -5.66 -10.16
N ASN A 128 9.27 -5.80 -10.95
CA ASN A 128 10.63 -6.04 -10.47
C ASN A 128 11.52 -4.92 -11.01
N ASP A 129 11.70 -3.88 -10.22
CA ASP A 129 12.30 -2.62 -10.64
C ASP A 129 11.62 -2.06 -11.91
N ASP A 130 12.35 -1.83 -13.00
CA ASP A 130 11.81 -1.33 -14.26
C ASP A 130 11.06 -2.40 -15.08
N LYS A 131 11.18 -3.69 -14.72
CA LYS A 131 10.53 -4.79 -15.43
C LYS A 131 9.12 -5.01 -14.91
N VAL A 132 8.13 -4.82 -15.76
CA VAL A 132 6.71 -4.98 -15.41
C VAL A 132 6.10 -6.06 -16.30
N GLU A 133 5.41 -7.02 -15.67
CA GLU A 133 4.79 -8.15 -16.34
C GLU A 133 3.34 -8.31 -15.89
N ILE A 134 2.45 -8.64 -16.85
CA ILE A 134 1.10 -9.08 -16.57
C ILE A 134 1.11 -10.61 -16.66
N ARG A 135 0.80 -11.28 -15.56
CA ARG A 135 0.86 -12.73 -15.42
C ARG A 135 -0.53 -13.34 -15.21
N ASP A 136 -0.69 -14.59 -15.60
CA ASP A 136 -1.92 -15.35 -15.38
C ASP A 136 -2.17 -15.56 -13.88
N ALA A 137 -3.39 -15.29 -13.43
CA ALA A 137 -3.83 -15.45 -12.04
C ALA A 137 -4.96 -16.47 -11.85
N ARG A 138 -5.25 -17.33 -12.83
CA ARG A 138 -6.34 -18.32 -12.73
C ARG A 138 -6.15 -19.26 -11.54
N HIS A 139 -4.90 -19.65 -11.25
CA HIS A 139 -4.55 -20.48 -10.09
C HIS A 139 -4.72 -19.74 -8.74
N LEU A 140 -4.69 -18.41 -8.75
CA LEU A 140 -4.88 -17.57 -7.57
C LEU A 140 -6.35 -17.19 -7.34
N TRP A 141 -7.18 -17.29 -8.38
CA TRP A 141 -8.59 -16.90 -8.30
C TRP A 141 -9.37 -17.86 -7.42
N GLY A 142 -10.29 -17.32 -6.60
CA GLY A 142 -10.99 -18.10 -5.56
C GLY A 142 -10.20 -18.23 -4.25
N ASN A 143 -8.92 -17.89 -4.22
CA ASN A 143 -8.12 -17.91 -3.00
C ASN A 143 -8.33 -16.63 -2.17
N GLY A 144 -8.31 -16.78 -0.84
CA GLY A 144 -8.24 -15.65 0.08
C GLY A 144 -6.90 -14.90 -0.02
N ASN A 145 -6.86 -13.67 0.49
CA ASN A 145 -5.67 -12.81 0.40
C ASN A 145 -4.37 -13.43 0.93
N PHE A 146 -4.46 -14.21 2.02
CA PHE A 146 -3.27 -14.80 2.64
C PHE A 146 -2.66 -15.86 1.75
N ARG A 147 -3.50 -16.75 1.20
CA ARG A 147 -3.06 -17.81 0.31
C ARG A 147 -2.54 -17.26 -1.01
N ALA A 148 -3.24 -16.31 -1.63
CA ALA A 148 -2.78 -15.64 -2.85
C ALA A 148 -1.43 -14.94 -2.65
N THR A 149 -1.23 -14.26 -1.51
CA THR A 149 0.05 -13.65 -1.18
C THR A 149 1.17 -14.69 -1.04
N GLU A 150 0.89 -15.81 -0.38
CA GLU A 150 1.85 -16.89 -0.17
C GLU A 150 2.27 -17.54 -1.49
N GLU A 151 1.30 -17.85 -2.36
CA GLU A 151 1.56 -18.44 -3.67
C GLU A 151 2.40 -17.50 -4.56
N ILE A 152 2.07 -16.19 -4.59
CA ILE A 152 2.87 -15.19 -5.31
C ILE A 152 4.28 -15.11 -4.75
N CYS A 153 4.45 -15.05 -3.42
CA CYS A 153 5.78 -15.00 -2.81
C CYS A 153 6.60 -16.27 -3.07
N ASN A 154 5.95 -17.44 -3.16
CA ASN A 154 6.63 -18.68 -3.53
C ASN A 154 7.08 -18.68 -5.01
N GLU A 155 6.30 -18.03 -5.89
CA GLU A 155 6.62 -17.93 -7.33
C GLU A 155 7.77 -16.96 -7.61
N VAL A 156 7.79 -15.78 -6.96
CA VAL A 156 8.69 -14.68 -7.33
C VAL A 156 9.68 -14.22 -6.23
N GLY A 157 9.61 -14.84 -5.06
CA GLY A 157 10.49 -14.57 -3.93
C GLY A 157 9.77 -13.95 -2.72
N SER A 158 10.21 -14.36 -1.53
CA SER A 158 9.60 -13.99 -0.24
C SER A 158 9.77 -12.52 0.15
N ASP A 159 10.65 -11.78 -0.51
CA ASP A 159 10.89 -10.34 -0.35
C ASP A 159 9.88 -9.49 -1.13
N THR A 160 9.02 -10.10 -1.97
CA THR A 160 7.99 -9.42 -2.74
C THR A 160 6.87 -8.89 -1.82
N GLN A 161 6.53 -7.61 -2.01
CA GLN A 161 5.39 -7.00 -1.33
C GLN A 161 4.15 -7.14 -2.21
N VAL A 162 3.08 -7.74 -1.68
CA VAL A 162 1.88 -8.08 -2.46
C VAL A 162 0.67 -7.29 -1.95
N ALA A 163 -0.03 -6.63 -2.86
CA ALA A 163 -1.37 -6.07 -2.63
C ALA A 163 -2.38 -6.93 -3.41
N ALA A 164 -3.29 -7.61 -2.73
CA ALA A 164 -4.21 -8.57 -3.33
C ALA A 164 -5.66 -8.35 -2.90
N ILE A 165 -6.60 -8.84 -3.71
CA ILE A 165 -8.01 -8.99 -3.37
C ILE A 165 -8.31 -10.44 -2.98
N GLY A 166 -9.28 -10.62 -2.10
CA GLY A 166 -9.88 -11.93 -1.81
C GLY A 166 -11.15 -12.15 -2.62
N GLN A 167 -11.86 -13.23 -2.30
CA GLN A 167 -13.12 -13.64 -2.93
C GLN A 167 -14.18 -12.52 -2.95
N ALA A 168 -14.24 -11.68 -1.90
CA ALA A 168 -15.16 -10.54 -1.89
C ALA A 168 -14.90 -9.56 -3.04
N GLY A 169 -13.62 -9.27 -3.36
CA GLY A 169 -13.27 -8.43 -4.50
C GLY A 169 -13.59 -9.10 -5.83
N GLU A 170 -13.28 -10.39 -5.97
CA GLU A 170 -13.59 -11.20 -7.14
C GLU A 170 -15.10 -11.23 -7.45
N ASN A 171 -15.92 -11.31 -6.39
CA ASN A 171 -17.39 -11.32 -6.49
C ASN A 171 -17.99 -9.89 -6.48
N LEU A 172 -17.19 -8.86 -6.75
CA LEU A 172 -17.63 -7.46 -6.89
C LEU A 172 -18.38 -6.91 -5.67
N VAL A 173 -18.05 -7.41 -4.48
CA VAL A 173 -18.64 -6.86 -3.25
C VAL A 173 -18.21 -5.41 -3.10
N ARG A 174 -19.17 -4.50 -3.00
CA ARG A 174 -18.95 -3.04 -3.06
C ARG A 174 -18.01 -2.50 -1.98
N ILE A 175 -17.97 -3.14 -0.81
CA ILE A 175 -17.09 -2.75 0.30
C ILE A 175 -15.81 -3.60 0.38
N ALA A 176 -15.54 -4.44 -0.61
CA ALA A 176 -14.35 -5.29 -0.63
C ALA A 176 -13.07 -4.46 -0.50
N CYS A 177 -12.08 -5.01 0.17
CA CYS A 177 -10.80 -4.37 0.39
C CYS A 177 -9.67 -4.95 -0.48
N VAL A 178 -8.64 -4.14 -0.67
CA VAL A 178 -7.31 -4.58 -1.11
C VAL A 178 -6.44 -4.73 0.13
N MET A 179 -5.77 -5.86 0.27
CA MET A 179 -4.92 -6.14 1.45
C MET A 179 -3.46 -6.21 1.03
N CYS A 180 -2.61 -5.48 1.77
CA CYS A 180 -1.16 -5.55 1.63
C CYS A 180 -0.62 -6.67 2.50
N ASN A 181 0.00 -7.66 1.88
CA ASN A 181 0.51 -8.85 2.54
C ASN A 181 -0.57 -9.49 3.45
N ARG A 182 -0.36 -9.52 4.76
CA ARG A 182 -1.28 -10.15 5.72
C ARG A 182 -1.79 -9.19 6.80
N SER A 183 -1.60 -7.88 6.65
CA SER A 183 -1.77 -6.98 7.80
C SER A 183 -2.50 -5.67 7.54
N HIS A 184 -2.41 -5.07 6.37
CA HIS A 184 -2.92 -3.72 6.10
C HIS A 184 -3.86 -3.73 4.90
N SER A 185 -4.98 -3.02 5.00
CA SER A 185 -5.98 -2.99 3.92
C SER A 185 -6.51 -1.59 3.64
N ALA A 186 -6.92 -1.38 2.40
CA ALA A 186 -7.75 -0.26 1.96
C ALA A 186 -9.14 -0.78 1.58
N GLY A 187 -10.18 -0.28 2.24
CA GLY A 187 -11.56 -0.66 1.95
C GLY A 187 -12.13 0.03 0.71
N GLY A 188 -13.20 -0.54 0.14
CA GLY A 188 -14.03 0.06 -0.90
C GLY A 188 -13.49 -0.02 -2.34
N VAL A 189 -12.28 -0.53 -2.55
CA VAL A 189 -11.64 -0.58 -3.89
C VAL A 189 -11.38 -2.00 -4.39
N GLY A 190 -11.59 -3.02 -3.56
CA GLY A 190 -11.33 -4.41 -3.94
C GLY A 190 -12.22 -4.90 -5.07
N GLY A 191 -13.50 -4.51 -5.09
CA GLY A 191 -14.42 -4.83 -6.17
C GLY A 191 -14.03 -4.19 -7.51
N VAL A 192 -13.39 -3.01 -7.49
CA VAL A 192 -12.87 -2.36 -8.71
C VAL A 192 -11.72 -3.16 -9.31
N LEU A 193 -10.83 -3.75 -8.49
CA LEU A 193 -9.81 -4.67 -9.01
C LEU A 193 -10.46 -5.92 -9.60
N GLY A 194 -11.46 -6.48 -8.90
CA GLY A 194 -12.21 -7.66 -9.36
C GLY A 194 -12.90 -7.43 -10.70
N SER A 195 -13.54 -6.25 -10.90
CA SER A 195 -14.19 -5.90 -12.17
C SER A 195 -13.22 -5.85 -13.36
N LYS A 196 -11.94 -5.62 -13.08
CA LYS A 196 -10.84 -5.61 -14.06
C LYS A 196 -10.17 -6.97 -14.24
N ASN A 197 -10.64 -8.01 -13.55
CA ASN A 197 -9.99 -9.32 -13.44
C ASN A 197 -8.54 -9.23 -12.89
N LEU A 198 -8.25 -8.22 -12.07
CA LEU A 198 -6.94 -8.01 -11.46
C LEU A 198 -6.92 -8.58 -10.03
N LYS A 199 -6.23 -9.69 -9.84
CA LYS A 199 -6.10 -10.38 -8.55
C LYS A 199 -5.17 -9.71 -7.58
N ALA A 200 -3.99 -9.29 -8.06
CA ALA A 200 -2.94 -8.77 -7.21
C ALA A 200 -1.94 -7.89 -7.97
N ILE A 201 -1.18 -7.11 -7.20
CA ILE A 201 0.02 -6.41 -7.66
C ILE A 201 1.16 -6.76 -6.71
N GLY A 202 2.14 -7.52 -7.20
CA GLY A 202 3.36 -7.87 -6.50
C GLY A 202 4.50 -6.94 -6.90
N ILE A 203 5.27 -6.43 -5.94
CA ILE A 203 6.37 -5.50 -6.18
C ILE A 203 7.62 -5.95 -5.45
N ARG A 204 8.74 -5.85 -6.15
CA ARG A 204 10.08 -6.02 -5.64
C ARG A 204 10.95 -4.89 -6.19
N GLY A 205 11.62 -4.15 -5.31
CA GLY A 205 12.44 -3.00 -5.67
C GLY A 205 13.81 -3.04 -5.01
N THR A 206 14.86 -2.76 -5.77
CA THR A 206 16.24 -2.75 -5.27
C THR A 206 16.83 -1.35 -5.12
N GLY A 207 16.11 -0.33 -5.58
CA GLY A 207 16.58 1.06 -5.59
C GLY A 207 16.41 1.79 -4.26
N ALA A 208 16.69 3.08 -4.28
CA ALA A 208 16.55 3.96 -3.12
C ALA A 208 15.94 5.30 -3.50
N VAL A 209 15.28 5.95 -2.56
CA VAL A 209 14.69 7.28 -2.75
C VAL A 209 15.73 8.36 -2.51
N ALA A 210 15.95 9.23 -3.49
CA ALA A 210 16.83 10.38 -3.36
C ALA A 210 16.21 11.43 -2.42
N ILE A 211 17.01 11.93 -1.47
CA ILE A 211 16.60 12.98 -0.53
C ILE A 211 17.21 14.30 -1.02
N ALA A 212 16.36 15.29 -1.34
CA ALA A 212 16.82 16.60 -1.81
C ALA A 212 17.48 17.45 -0.71
N ALA A 213 17.04 17.28 0.55
CA ALA A 213 17.62 17.99 1.67
C ALA A 213 18.99 17.42 2.06
N ASP A 214 19.82 18.27 2.70
CA ASP A 214 21.06 17.82 3.32
C ASP A 214 20.79 16.59 4.22
N LYS A 215 21.56 15.53 3.98
CA LYS A 215 21.45 14.25 4.73
C LYS A 215 21.58 14.47 6.25
N LYS A 216 22.33 15.47 6.68
CA LYS A 216 22.50 15.83 8.08
C LYS A 216 21.20 16.42 8.67
N ARG A 217 20.52 17.30 7.93
CA ARG A 217 19.20 17.86 8.31
C ARG A 217 18.13 16.79 8.38
N GLY A 218 18.08 15.87 7.42
CA GLY A 218 17.14 14.75 7.42
C GLY A 218 17.32 13.80 8.61
N ARG A 219 18.56 13.51 9.02
CA ARG A 219 18.87 12.71 10.24
C ARG A 219 18.41 13.41 11.52
N ILE A 220 18.67 14.71 11.65
CA ILE A 220 18.26 15.50 12.83
C ILE A 220 16.74 15.50 12.97
N SER A 221 16.00 15.70 11.88
CA SER A 221 14.54 15.67 11.87
C SER A 221 13.99 14.31 12.32
N ARG A 222 14.54 13.19 11.81
CA ARG A 222 14.17 11.83 12.23
C ARG A 222 14.44 11.61 13.71
N THR A 223 15.61 11.99 14.19
CA THR A 223 16.00 11.83 15.60
C THR A 223 15.08 12.64 16.51
N ASN A 224 14.74 13.86 16.13
CA ASN A 224 13.86 14.72 16.89
C ASN A 224 12.43 14.18 16.92
N PHE A 225 11.91 13.66 15.80
CA PHE A 225 10.61 13.02 15.75
C PHE A 225 10.55 11.76 16.63
N CYS A 226 11.56 10.89 16.55
CA CYS A 226 11.63 9.70 17.40
C CYS A 226 11.73 10.06 18.89
N ARG A 227 12.50 11.11 19.24
CA ARG A 227 12.55 11.63 20.62
C ARG A 227 11.23 12.23 21.07
N TRP A 228 10.54 12.99 20.22
CA TRP A 228 9.22 13.53 20.51
C TRP A 228 8.20 12.42 20.70
N SER A 229 8.13 11.47 19.79
CA SER A 229 7.25 10.28 19.90
C SER A 229 7.50 9.50 21.19
N ALA A 230 8.76 9.22 21.54
CA ALA A 230 9.10 8.54 22.77
C ALA A 230 8.76 9.33 24.04
N ARG A 231 8.85 10.65 24.02
CA ARG A 231 8.42 11.52 25.11
C ARG A 231 6.92 11.52 25.27
N THR A 232 6.17 11.65 24.16
CA THR A 232 4.71 11.63 24.15
C THR A 232 4.17 10.29 24.65
N THR A 233 4.74 9.17 24.20
CA THR A 233 4.38 7.84 24.69
C THR A 233 4.65 7.68 26.17
N ARG A 234 5.80 8.17 26.69
CA ARG A 234 6.11 8.15 28.13
C ARG A 234 5.18 9.04 28.95
N ALA A 235 4.80 10.21 28.43
CA ALA A 235 3.84 11.10 29.10
C ALA A 235 2.45 10.46 29.17
N LEU A 236 1.98 9.82 28.09
CA LEU A 236 0.73 9.06 28.05
C LEU A 236 0.75 7.86 29.01
N CYS A 237 1.86 7.13 29.10
CA CYS A 237 2.04 6.03 30.03
C CYS A 237 2.08 6.50 31.50
N ARG A 238 2.63 7.70 31.81
CA ARG A 238 2.59 8.30 33.15
C ARG A 238 1.19 8.76 33.55
N ALA A 239 0.45 9.38 32.63
CA ALA A 239 -0.94 9.77 32.85
C ALA A 239 -1.84 8.57 33.14
N HIS A 240 -1.49 7.39 32.63
CA HIS A 240 -2.24 6.15 32.80
C HIS A 240 -2.01 5.48 34.17
N ARG A 241 -0.94 5.85 34.89
CA ARG A 241 -0.71 5.35 36.29
C ARG A 241 -1.58 6.04 37.34
N ASN A 242 -2.36 7.04 36.95
CA ASN A 242 -3.30 7.75 37.82
C ASN A 242 -4.74 7.30 37.47
N PRO A 243 -5.40 6.42 38.28
CA PRO A 243 -6.63 5.73 37.89
C PRO A 243 -7.89 6.61 37.83
N GLY A 244 -7.76 7.93 37.95
CA GLY A 244 -8.89 8.87 37.98
C GLY A 244 -9.20 9.63 36.69
N ARG A 245 -8.47 9.43 35.57
CA ARG A 245 -8.70 10.23 34.37
C ARG A 245 -8.65 9.42 33.08
N SER A 246 -9.83 9.30 32.47
CA SER A 246 -10.17 9.12 31.04
C SER A 246 -9.92 7.78 30.34
N THR A 247 -11.03 7.22 29.89
CA THR A 247 -11.18 5.99 29.08
C THR A 247 -10.57 6.03 27.66
N MET A 248 -10.08 7.18 27.19
CA MET A 248 -9.50 7.32 25.85
C MET A 248 -8.03 6.89 25.78
N ALA A 249 -7.29 6.98 26.90
CA ALA A 249 -5.87 6.61 26.96
C ALA A 249 -5.62 5.09 26.87
N THR A 250 -6.61 4.26 27.21
CA THR A 250 -6.49 2.80 27.25
C THR A 250 -6.39 2.18 25.85
N ARG A 251 -6.99 2.78 24.83
CA ARG A 251 -6.94 2.28 23.45
C ARG A 251 -5.61 2.57 22.75
N VAL A 252 -4.96 3.69 23.08
CA VAL A 252 -3.67 4.07 22.47
C VAL A 252 -2.51 3.26 23.07
N GLY A 253 -2.55 2.97 24.37
CA GLY A 253 -1.51 2.20 25.07
C GLY A 253 -1.37 0.73 24.59
N ARG A 254 -2.45 0.08 24.18
CA ARG A 254 -2.40 -1.30 23.67
C ARG A 254 -1.79 -1.38 22.26
N ARG A 255 -1.94 -0.36 21.43
CA ARG A 255 -1.32 -0.32 20.08
C ARG A 255 0.17 0.00 20.12
N ALA A 256 0.66 0.75 21.10
CA ALA A 256 2.08 1.06 21.23
C ALA A 256 2.95 -0.16 21.59
N LYS A 257 2.39 -1.19 22.23
CA LYS A 257 3.12 -2.44 22.56
C LYS A 257 3.41 -3.31 21.32
N VAL A 258 2.69 -3.12 20.23
CA VAL A 258 2.89 -3.90 19.00
C VAL A 258 4.02 -3.33 18.13
N CYS A 259 4.39 -2.06 18.30
CA CYS A 259 5.45 -1.42 17.52
C CYS A 259 6.86 -1.52 18.14
N THR A 260 6.98 -1.97 19.38
CA THR A 260 8.28 -2.22 20.01
C THR A 260 8.57 -3.72 20.02
N GLY A 261 8.82 -4.30 18.85
CA GLY A 261 9.45 -5.61 18.69
C GLY A 261 10.88 -5.57 19.20
N ALA A 262 11.02 -5.45 20.52
CA ALA A 262 12.28 -5.57 21.19
C ALA A 262 12.65 -7.06 21.31
N ARG A 263 13.82 -7.38 20.84
CA ARG A 263 14.56 -8.62 21.06
C ARG A 263 14.21 -9.25 22.42
N GLN A 264 13.46 -10.33 22.44
CA GLN A 264 13.46 -11.22 23.59
C GLN A 264 14.52 -12.30 23.40
N ASN A 265 15.53 -12.20 24.27
CA ASN A 265 16.56 -13.17 24.54
C ASN A 265 15.98 -14.59 24.62
N ARG A 266 16.51 -15.48 23.77
CA ARG A 266 16.42 -16.92 23.99
C ARG A 266 17.19 -17.27 25.27
N ARG A 267 16.47 -17.59 26.33
CA ARG A 267 17.03 -18.42 27.41
C ARG A 267 16.07 -19.54 27.73
N SER A 268 16.57 -20.76 27.48
CA SER A 268 16.33 -22.07 28.11
C SER A 268 14.92 -22.45 28.47
N ARG A 269 14.39 -23.43 27.76
CA ARG A 269 13.34 -24.35 28.25
C ARG A 269 13.98 -25.34 29.23
N PRO A 270 13.35 -25.67 30.35
CA PRO A 270 13.55 -26.95 31.01
C PRO A 270 12.64 -28.01 30.36
N ALA A 271 13.19 -29.19 30.25
CA ALA A 271 12.52 -30.40 29.79
C ALA A 271 11.55 -30.96 30.88
N ASN A 272 10.66 -31.83 30.40
CA ASN A 272 9.82 -32.79 31.14
C ASN A 272 8.45 -32.35 31.68
N VAL A 273 7.42 -32.79 30.98
CA VAL A 273 6.22 -33.37 31.60
C VAL A 273 5.75 -34.54 30.71
N PRO A 274 5.40 -35.70 31.30
CA PRO A 274 5.11 -36.95 30.56
C PRO A 274 3.66 -36.98 30.04
N ARG A 275 3.49 -37.73 28.94
CA ARG A 275 2.20 -38.17 28.43
C ARG A 275 1.61 -39.23 29.39
N THR A 276 0.34 -39.07 29.75
CA THR A 276 -0.51 -40.20 30.09
C THR A 276 -1.97 -39.91 29.70
N ILE A 277 -2.48 -40.85 28.88
CA ILE A 277 -3.87 -41.21 28.51
C ILE A 277 -4.67 -40.15 27.72
#